data_77f59d7b519ef55eefaf45ff6b8ef070
#
_entry.id   77f59d7b519ef55eefaf45ff6b8ef070
#
_cell.length_a   1.000
_cell.length_b   1.000
_cell.length_c   1.000
_cell.angle_alpha   90.00
_cell.angle_beta   90.00
_cell.angle_gamma   90.00
#
_symmetry.space_group_name_H-M   'P 1'
#
loop_
_entity.id
_entity.type
_entity.pdbx_description
1 polymer ?
#
loop_
_entity_poly.entity_id
_entity_poly.type
_entity_poly.pdbx_seq_one_letter_code
_entity_poly.pdbx_strand_id
1 'polypeptide(L)'
;MTNNDILRRVRYILDFNDDKMMSIFKSAELEVSRDQLSKWLKKDDDTDFENLNDPQLATFLNGLINEKRGKREGEQPAPEKSLTNNIILRKLMIAFNLKSDDVLKLLELADLRVSKHELSAFFRKPNHKNYRECQSQILRNFLSGLQVKLRNT
;
A
#
# COMPACT_ATOMS: atom_id res chain seq x y z
N MET A 1 -8.43 6.70 -6.47
CA MET A 1 -7.51 6.75 -5.30
C MET A 1 -6.10 6.97 -5.81
N THR A 2 -5.48 8.05 -5.38
CA THR A 2 -4.13 8.41 -5.83
C THR A 2 -3.07 7.72 -4.99
N ASN A 3 -1.83 7.72 -5.48
CA ASN A 3 -0.69 7.22 -4.70
C ASN A 3 -0.53 7.99 -3.38
N ASN A 4 -0.79 9.30 -3.41
CA ASN A 4 -0.73 10.15 -2.22
C ASN A 4 -1.81 9.75 -1.21
N ASP A 5 -3.01 9.41 -1.68
CA ASP A 5 -4.08 8.92 -0.81
C ASP A 5 -3.68 7.64 -0.09
N ILE A 6 -3.05 6.73 -0.82
CA ILE A 6 -2.58 5.45 -0.24
C ILE A 6 -1.52 5.72 0.82
N LEU A 7 -0.56 6.59 0.52
CA LEU A 7 0.51 6.94 1.47
C LEU A 7 -0.09 7.53 2.77
N ARG A 8 -1.02 8.49 2.62
CA ARG A 8 -1.67 9.11 3.78
C ARG A 8 -2.45 8.10 4.61
N ARG A 9 -3.19 7.21 3.93
CA ARG A 9 -4.01 6.21 4.63
C ARG A 9 -3.18 5.21 5.38
N VAL A 10 -2.11 4.70 4.77
CA VAL A 10 -1.22 3.75 5.45
C VAL A 10 -0.56 4.42 6.65
N ARG A 11 -0.10 5.66 6.50
CA ARG A 11 0.48 6.41 7.61
C ARG A 11 -0.51 6.52 8.77
N TYR A 12 -1.75 6.89 8.48
CA TYR A 12 -2.80 7.02 9.50
C TYR A 12 -3.12 5.69 10.17
N ILE A 13 -3.32 4.64 9.36
CA ILE A 13 -3.68 3.31 9.88
C ILE A 13 -2.62 2.79 10.86
N LEU A 14 -1.35 3.02 10.54
CA LEU A 14 -0.23 2.52 11.35
C LEU A 14 0.25 3.53 12.39
N ASP A 15 -0.33 4.72 12.39
CA ASP A 15 0.04 5.80 13.32
C ASP A 15 1.54 6.11 13.30
N PHE A 16 2.09 6.23 12.08
CA PHE A 16 3.50 6.52 11.90
C PHE A 16 3.76 8.03 11.93
N ASN A 17 4.80 8.44 12.64
CA ASN A 17 5.28 9.82 12.60
C ASN A 17 6.20 10.03 11.39
N ASP A 18 6.64 11.27 11.19
CA ASP A 18 7.48 11.62 10.04
C ASP A 18 8.80 10.86 10.04
N ASP A 19 9.44 10.72 11.20
CA ASP A 19 10.72 10.01 11.30
C ASP A 19 10.57 8.56 10.88
N LYS A 20 9.49 7.90 11.30
CA LYS A 20 9.21 6.52 10.91
C LYS A 20 8.97 6.43 9.40
N MET A 21 8.18 7.35 8.84
CA MET A 21 7.91 7.38 7.40
C MET A 21 9.21 7.52 6.61
N MET A 22 10.08 8.45 7.01
CA MET A 22 11.37 8.65 6.34
C MET A 22 12.26 7.41 6.46
N SER A 23 12.27 6.75 7.62
CA SER A 23 13.08 5.54 7.81
C SER A 23 12.60 4.38 6.94
N ILE A 24 11.28 4.30 6.69
CA ILE A 24 10.71 3.28 5.80
C ILE A 24 11.20 3.47 4.37
N PHE A 25 11.13 4.70 3.85
CA PHE A 25 11.69 5.01 2.53
C PHE A 25 13.17 4.66 2.46
N LYS A 26 13.93 5.04 3.49
CA LYS A 26 15.37 4.81 3.54
C LYS A 26 15.73 3.34 3.54
N SER A 27 14.93 2.50 4.21
CA SER A 27 15.18 1.05 4.26
C SER A 27 15.11 0.42 2.85
N ALA A 28 14.36 1.05 1.94
CA ALA A 28 14.27 0.65 0.53
C ALA A 28 15.13 1.54 -0.37
N GLU A 29 16.14 2.19 0.22
CA GLU A 29 17.19 2.94 -0.48
C GLU A 29 16.73 4.23 -1.15
N LEU A 30 15.74 4.92 -0.57
CA LEU A 30 15.36 6.25 -1.01
C LEU A 30 15.43 7.22 0.16
N GLU A 31 16.35 8.17 0.10
CA GLU A 31 16.40 9.24 1.08
C GLU A 31 15.34 10.29 0.78
N VAL A 32 14.52 10.59 1.77
CA VAL A 32 13.41 11.54 1.63
C VAL A 32 13.57 12.57 2.74
N SER A 33 13.57 13.85 2.36
CA SER A 33 13.60 14.93 3.34
C SER A 33 12.22 15.09 3.98
N ARG A 34 12.21 15.70 5.18
CA ARG A 34 10.95 16.02 5.86
C ARG A 34 10.07 16.94 5.02
N ASP A 35 10.69 17.88 4.32
CA ASP A 35 9.96 18.80 3.43
C ASP A 35 9.30 18.05 2.28
N GLN A 36 10.02 17.13 1.63
CA GLN A 36 9.47 16.33 0.55
C GLN A 36 8.32 15.44 1.06
N LEU A 37 8.52 14.79 2.21
CA LEU A 37 7.46 13.96 2.80
C LEU A 37 6.21 14.80 3.08
N SER A 38 6.39 15.99 3.65
CA SER A 38 5.28 16.89 3.95
C SER A 38 4.47 17.22 2.69
N LYS A 39 5.13 17.47 1.56
CA LYS A 39 4.47 17.78 0.29
C LYS A 39 3.68 16.59 -0.25
N TRP A 40 4.21 15.38 -0.12
CA TRP A 40 3.50 14.16 -0.54
C TRP A 40 2.28 13.86 0.34
N LEU A 41 2.31 14.29 1.60
CA LEU A 41 1.21 14.04 2.55
C LEU A 41 0.10 15.08 2.48
N LYS A 42 0.29 16.17 1.74
CA LYS A 42 -0.74 17.20 1.54
C LYS A 42 -1.89 16.63 0.70
N LYS A 43 -3.07 17.23 0.85
CA LYS A 43 -4.19 16.93 -0.04
C LYS A 43 -3.97 17.64 -1.39
N ASP A 44 -4.60 17.13 -2.42
CA ASP A 44 -4.40 17.59 -3.80
C ASP A 44 -4.86 19.03 -4.05
N ASP A 45 -5.70 19.58 -3.18
CA ASP A 45 -6.11 20.99 -3.26
C ASP A 45 -5.16 21.95 -2.55
N ASP A 46 -4.11 21.45 -1.90
CA ASP A 46 -3.11 22.28 -1.24
C ASP A 46 -2.08 22.77 -2.25
N THR A 47 -1.67 24.04 -2.13
CA THR A 47 -0.70 24.65 -3.07
C THR A 47 0.68 24.00 -2.97
N ASP A 48 1.02 23.40 -1.84
CA ASP A 48 2.31 22.73 -1.63
C ASP A 48 2.27 21.25 -1.98
N PHE A 49 1.13 20.75 -2.45
CA PHE A 49 1.00 19.35 -2.82
C PHE A 49 1.97 18.96 -3.93
N GLU A 50 2.66 17.83 -3.77
CA GLU A 50 3.43 17.21 -4.83
C GLU A 50 2.95 15.78 -5.06
N ASN A 51 2.86 15.40 -6.33
CA ASN A 51 2.42 14.07 -6.71
C ASN A 51 3.48 13.03 -6.39
N LEU A 52 3.06 11.95 -5.72
CA LEU A 52 3.89 10.78 -5.47
C LEU A 52 3.76 9.85 -6.68
N ASN A 53 4.85 9.59 -7.37
CA ASN A 53 4.80 8.74 -8.57
C ASN A 53 4.86 7.25 -8.19
N ASP A 54 4.66 6.38 -9.19
CA ASP A 54 4.60 4.94 -8.98
C ASP A 54 5.89 4.36 -8.39
N PRO A 55 7.09 4.70 -8.92
CA PRO A 55 8.32 4.19 -8.30
C PRO A 55 8.49 4.63 -6.85
N GLN A 56 8.07 5.83 -6.51
CA GLN A 56 8.17 6.34 -5.15
C GLN A 56 7.21 5.60 -4.21
N LEU A 57 5.97 5.37 -4.64
CA LEU A 57 5.05 4.56 -3.84
C LEU A 57 5.52 3.12 -3.73
N ALA A 58 6.03 2.54 -4.81
CA ALA A 58 6.59 1.18 -4.79
C ALA A 58 7.74 1.09 -3.79
N THR A 59 8.60 2.10 -3.73
CA THR A 59 9.70 2.17 -2.78
C THR A 59 9.16 2.19 -1.34
N PHE A 60 8.14 3.02 -1.09
CA PHE A 60 7.52 3.07 0.24
C PHE A 60 6.95 1.70 0.63
N LEU A 61 6.24 1.04 -0.28
CA LEU A 61 5.64 -0.27 0.01
C LEU A 61 6.71 -1.34 0.23
N ASN A 62 7.81 -1.31 -0.52
CA ASN A 62 8.94 -2.19 -0.28
C ASN A 62 9.57 -1.93 1.09
N GLY A 63 9.67 -0.65 1.48
CA GLY A 63 10.15 -0.26 2.81
C GLY A 63 9.20 -0.71 3.90
N LEU A 64 7.90 -0.64 3.66
CA LEU A 64 6.89 -1.12 4.62
C LEU A 64 7.03 -2.62 4.84
N ILE A 65 7.28 -3.39 3.79
CA ILE A 65 7.57 -4.82 3.90
C ILE A 65 8.80 -5.04 4.79
N ASN A 66 9.87 -4.26 4.58
CA ASN A 66 11.07 -4.33 5.41
C ASN A 66 10.75 -4.04 6.88
N GLU A 67 9.93 -3.03 7.12
CA GLU A 67 9.56 -2.63 8.49
C GLU A 67 8.77 -3.73 9.19
N LYS A 68 7.82 -4.34 8.48
CA LYS A 68 6.90 -5.31 9.08
C LYS A 68 7.45 -6.75 9.08
N ARG A 69 8.24 -7.11 8.08
CA ARG A 69 8.71 -8.49 7.87
C ARG A 69 10.20 -8.68 8.12
N GLY A 70 10.91 -7.58 8.32
CA GLY A 70 12.37 -7.59 8.45
C GLY A 70 13.04 -7.33 7.10
N LYS A 71 14.08 -6.49 7.13
CA LYS A 71 14.83 -6.15 5.93
C LYS A 71 15.68 -7.34 5.49
N ARG A 72 15.50 -7.75 4.22
CA ARG A 72 16.33 -8.82 3.67
C ARG A 72 17.76 -8.34 3.48
N GLU A 73 18.71 -9.25 3.64
CA GLU A 73 20.11 -8.98 3.40
C GLU A 73 20.37 -8.84 1.90
N GLY A 74 21.38 -8.03 1.56
CA GLY A 74 21.80 -7.84 0.19
C GLY A 74 21.01 -6.76 -0.52
N GLU A 75 20.92 -6.89 -1.85
CA GLU A 75 20.30 -5.89 -2.69
C GLU A 75 18.78 -5.83 -2.48
N GLN A 76 18.27 -4.60 -2.40
CA GLN A 76 16.83 -4.39 -2.27
C GLN A 76 16.16 -4.56 -3.63
N PRO A 77 14.89 -5.04 -3.66
CA PRO A 77 14.15 -5.13 -4.92
C PRO A 77 14.03 -3.75 -5.57
N ALA A 78 14.21 -3.71 -6.89
CA ALA A 78 13.99 -2.49 -7.64
C ALA A 78 12.50 -2.12 -7.58
N PRO A 79 12.16 -0.83 -7.38
CA PRO A 79 10.77 -0.43 -7.38
C PRO A 79 10.17 -0.55 -8.79
N GLU A 80 8.92 -0.95 -8.86
CA GLU A 80 8.19 -1.01 -10.12
C GLU A 80 8.11 0.38 -10.75
N LYS A 81 8.27 0.45 -12.06
CA LYS A 81 8.13 1.70 -12.81
C LYS A 81 6.67 2.12 -12.94
N SER A 82 5.76 1.15 -12.87
CA SER A 82 4.33 1.35 -12.99
C SER A 82 3.63 0.42 -12.00
N LEU A 83 2.62 0.93 -11.30
CA LEU A 83 1.86 0.18 -10.31
C LEU A 83 0.42 -0.01 -10.78
N THR A 84 -0.12 -1.19 -10.46
CA THR A 84 -1.56 -1.44 -10.53
C THR A 84 -2.08 -1.61 -9.11
N ASN A 85 -3.39 -1.49 -8.93
CA ASN A 85 -4.00 -1.79 -7.64
C ASN A 85 -3.71 -3.23 -7.20
N ASN A 86 -3.57 -4.14 -8.17
CA ASN A 86 -3.23 -5.54 -7.91
C ASN A 86 -1.86 -5.66 -7.23
N ILE A 87 -0.87 -4.95 -7.75
CA ILE A 87 0.48 -4.95 -7.19
C ILE A 87 0.49 -4.31 -5.79
N ILE A 88 -0.22 -3.18 -5.65
CA ILE A 88 -0.32 -2.48 -4.37
C ILE A 88 -0.96 -3.39 -3.31
N LEU A 89 -2.08 -4.04 -3.65
CA LEU A 89 -2.76 -4.95 -2.74
C LEU A 89 -1.84 -6.10 -2.34
N ARG A 90 -1.12 -6.69 -3.30
CA ARG A 90 -0.18 -7.78 -3.03
C ARG A 90 0.91 -7.35 -2.05
N LYS A 91 1.50 -6.17 -2.26
CA LYS A 91 2.56 -5.66 -1.37
C LYS A 91 2.02 -5.42 0.05
N LEU A 92 0.82 -4.89 0.17
CA LEU A 92 0.18 -4.70 1.48
C LEU A 92 -0.11 -6.04 2.16
N MET A 93 -0.57 -7.04 1.42
CA MET A 93 -0.77 -8.38 1.97
C MET A 93 0.54 -8.95 2.50
N ILE A 94 1.62 -8.80 1.76
CA ILE A 94 2.95 -9.27 2.19
C ILE A 94 3.38 -8.54 3.46
N ALA A 95 3.26 -7.20 3.45
CA ALA A 95 3.69 -6.38 4.60
C ALA A 95 2.97 -6.80 5.88
N PHE A 96 1.65 -7.03 5.81
CA PHE A 96 0.84 -7.37 6.97
C PHE A 96 0.73 -8.88 7.20
N ASN A 97 1.43 -9.69 6.41
CA ASN A 97 1.40 -11.16 6.52
C ASN A 97 -0.03 -11.72 6.46
N LEU A 98 -0.79 -11.26 5.47
CA LEU A 98 -2.19 -11.65 5.31
C LEU A 98 -2.34 -12.78 4.31
N LYS A 99 -3.20 -13.73 4.63
CA LYS A 99 -3.67 -14.76 3.72
C LYS A 99 -4.97 -14.31 3.06
N SER A 100 -5.42 -15.05 2.04
CA SER A 100 -6.66 -14.72 1.33
C SER A 100 -7.85 -14.59 2.29
N ASP A 101 -7.99 -15.50 3.24
CA ASP A 101 -9.11 -15.46 4.18
C ASP A 101 -9.06 -14.21 5.06
N ASP A 102 -7.86 -13.75 5.42
CA ASP A 102 -7.69 -12.52 6.19
C ASP A 102 -8.16 -11.30 5.40
N VAL A 103 -7.82 -11.25 4.11
CA VAL A 103 -8.24 -10.15 3.22
C VAL A 103 -9.76 -10.13 3.08
N LEU A 104 -10.38 -11.31 2.90
CA LEU A 104 -11.84 -11.38 2.80
C LEU A 104 -12.52 -10.87 4.07
N LYS A 105 -11.97 -11.18 5.23
CA LYS A 105 -12.49 -10.68 6.52
C LYS A 105 -12.34 -9.16 6.63
N LEU A 106 -11.20 -8.61 6.18
CA LEU A 106 -11.00 -7.16 6.20
C LEU A 106 -11.99 -6.45 5.28
N LEU A 107 -12.25 -7.01 4.10
CA LEU A 107 -13.25 -6.46 3.20
C LEU A 107 -14.65 -6.49 3.82
N GLU A 108 -14.99 -7.57 4.51
CA GLU A 108 -16.27 -7.66 5.22
C GLU A 108 -16.42 -6.61 6.31
N LEU A 109 -15.34 -6.27 7.01
CA LEU A 109 -15.37 -5.18 8.00
C LEU A 109 -15.72 -3.83 7.36
N ALA A 110 -15.47 -3.67 6.08
CA ALA A 110 -15.83 -2.48 5.31
C ALA A 110 -17.10 -2.70 4.47
N ASP A 111 -17.91 -3.68 4.84
CA ASP A 111 -19.19 -4.00 4.21
C ASP A 111 -19.07 -4.38 2.73
N LEU A 112 -17.96 -4.97 2.34
CA LEU A 112 -17.77 -5.44 0.97
C LEU A 112 -17.54 -6.96 0.97
N ARG A 113 -18.38 -7.68 0.26
CA ARG A 113 -18.24 -9.12 0.11
C ARG A 113 -17.64 -9.45 -1.25
N VAL A 114 -16.52 -10.15 -1.25
CA VAL A 114 -15.82 -10.63 -2.43
C VAL A 114 -15.60 -12.12 -2.26
N SER A 115 -15.82 -12.90 -3.32
CA SER A 115 -15.58 -14.34 -3.25
C SER A 115 -14.07 -14.64 -3.25
N LYS A 116 -13.72 -15.79 -2.71
CA LYS A 116 -12.33 -16.26 -2.72
C LYS A 116 -11.82 -16.41 -4.15
N HIS A 117 -12.67 -16.83 -5.05
CA HIS A 117 -12.35 -16.96 -6.48
C HIS A 117 -12.03 -15.60 -7.11
N GLU A 118 -12.85 -14.58 -6.84
CA GLU A 118 -12.61 -13.22 -7.32
C GLU A 118 -11.30 -12.66 -6.79
N LEU A 119 -11.04 -12.86 -5.49
CA LEU A 119 -9.81 -12.38 -4.87
C LEU A 119 -8.58 -13.03 -5.52
N SER A 120 -8.61 -14.35 -5.73
CA SER A 120 -7.48 -15.06 -6.33
C SER A 120 -7.18 -14.58 -7.74
N ALA A 121 -8.20 -14.13 -8.49
CA ALA A 121 -8.02 -13.62 -9.85
C ALA A 121 -7.15 -12.35 -9.89
N PHE A 122 -7.14 -11.55 -8.81
CA PHE A 122 -6.31 -10.35 -8.74
C PHE A 122 -4.81 -10.67 -8.69
N PHE A 123 -4.44 -11.89 -8.30
CA PHE A 123 -3.03 -12.28 -8.11
C PHE A 123 -2.49 -13.20 -9.21
N ARG A 124 -3.28 -13.43 -10.24
CA ARG A 124 -2.81 -14.15 -11.42
C ARG A 124 -1.92 -13.23 -12.25
N LYS A 125 -1.13 -13.81 -13.15
CA LYS A 125 -0.32 -13.01 -14.05
C LYS A 125 -1.23 -12.17 -14.96
N PRO A 126 -0.85 -10.93 -15.30
CA PRO A 126 -1.70 -10.06 -16.11
C PRO A 126 -2.09 -10.63 -17.46
N ASN A 127 -1.30 -11.52 -18.05
CA ASN A 127 -1.60 -12.16 -19.32
C ASN A 127 -2.46 -13.43 -19.18
N HIS A 128 -2.79 -13.84 -17.94
CA HIS A 128 -3.63 -15.01 -17.71
C HIS A 128 -5.07 -14.69 -18.04
N LYS A 129 -5.77 -15.63 -18.72
CA LYS A 129 -7.17 -15.40 -19.14
C LYS A 129 -8.14 -15.13 -18.00
N ASN A 130 -7.81 -15.60 -16.79
CA ASN A 130 -8.65 -15.41 -15.60
C ASN A 130 -8.18 -14.25 -14.70
N TYR A 131 -7.18 -13.47 -15.16
CA TYR A 131 -6.74 -12.29 -14.45
C TYR A 131 -7.87 -11.25 -14.42
N ARG A 132 -7.99 -10.57 -13.28
CA ARG A 132 -8.93 -9.45 -13.13
C ARG A 132 -8.20 -8.27 -12.52
N GLU A 133 -8.47 -7.08 -13.02
CA GLU A 133 -7.98 -5.86 -12.42
C GLU A 133 -8.67 -5.61 -11.08
N CYS A 134 -7.87 -5.32 -10.06
CA CYS A 134 -8.39 -4.89 -8.77
C CYS A 134 -8.88 -3.45 -8.90
N GLN A 135 -10.19 -3.24 -8.82
CA GLN A 135 -10.76 -1.91 -8.91
C GLN A 135 -10.42 -1.09 -7.66
N SER A 136 -10.42 0.23 -7.83
CA SER A 136 -10.12 1.14 -6.71
C SER A 136 -11.03 0.92 -5.50
N GLN A 137 -12.26 0.51 -5.74
CA GLN A 137 -13.22 0.22 -4.66
C GLN A 137 -12.71 -0.91 -3.76
N ILE A 138 -12.13 -1.96 -4.34
CA ILE A 138 -11.57 -3.09 -3.56
C ILE A 138 -10.44 -2.60 -2.68
N LEU A 139 -9.49 -1.87 -3.26
CA LEU A 139 -8.34 -1.36 -2.51
C LEU A 139 -8.78 -0.39 -1.40
N ARG A 140 -9.73 0.49 -1.71
CA ARG A 140 -10.28 1.44 -0.74
C ARG A 140 -10.94 0.71 0.44
N ASN A 141 -11.76 -0.29 0.15
CA ASN A 141 -12.44 -1.07 1.20
C ASN A 141 -11.46 -1.93 1.99
N PHE A 142 -10.43 -2.46 1.34
CA PHE A 142 -9.37 -3.17 2.04
C PHE A 142 -8.69 -2.26 3.08
N LEU A 143 -8.32 -1.05 2.68
CA LEU A 143 -7.69 -0.09 3.60
C LEU A 143 -8.65 0.32 4.71
N SER A 144 -9.94 0.48 4.40
CA SER A 144 -10.96 0.78 5.41
C SER A 144 -11.10 -0.35 6.44
N GLY A 145 -11.13 -1.58 5.96
CA GLY A 145 -11.19 -2.75 6.85
C GLY A 145 -9.95 -2.87 7.73
N LEU A 146 -8.79 -2.61 7.15
CA LEU A 146 -7.52 -2.61 7.89
C LEU A 146 -7.53 -1.52 8.97
N GLN A 147 -8.07 -0.34 8.66
CA GLN A 147 -8.21 0.75 9.62
C GLN A 147 -9.13 0.35 10.78
N VAL A 148 -10.28 -0.25 10.49
CA VAL A 148 -11.21 -0.73 11.53
C VAL A 148 -10.50 -1.72 12.44
N LYS A 149 -9.77 -2.66 11.86
CA LYS A 149 -9.10 -3.71 12.63
C LYS A 149 -7.97 -3.15 13.52
N LEU A 150 -7.17 -2.23 12.99
CA LEU A 150 -5.97 -1.76 13.68
C LEU A 150 -6.20 -0.52 14.53
N ARG A 151 -7.20 0.31 14.19
CA ARG A 151 -7.47 1.54 14.93
C ARG A 151 -8.86 1.61 15.53
N ASN A 152 -9.72 0.62 15.28
CA ASN A 152 -11.11 0.60 15.75
C ASN A 152 -11.93 1.80 15.26
N THR A 153 -11.61 2.34 14.11
CA THR A 153 -12.32 3.47 13.52
C THR A 153 -12.66 3.20 12.05
#